data_ee350a6677b9dbc5a797bb13abce7b12
#
_entry.id   ee350a6677b9dbc5a797bb13abce7b12
#
_cell.length_a   1.000
_cell.length_b   1.000
_cell.length_c   1.000
_cell.angle_alpha   90.00
_cell.angle_beta   90.00
_cell.angle_gamma   90.00
#
_symmetry.space_group_name_H-M   'P 1'
#
loop_
_entity.id
_entity.type
_entity.pdbx_description
1 polymer ?
#
loop_
_entity_poly.entity_id
_entity_poly.type
_entity_poly.pdbx_seq_one_letter_code
_entity_poly.pdbx_strand_id
1 'polypeptide(L)'
;ASNPNSSVTEEYSKEFYDGEIQKLYEATGWDPATQSYTGETKPVKWVRIHNLPDFAYFNHSQHVSVAGVACQECHGPVEEMEVMYQYSPLTMGWCINCHRETNVKMDGNPYYEKIHEELSKKYGVEQLTAAQMGGLECGKCHY
;
A
#
# COMPACT_ATOMS: atom_id res chain seq x y z
N ALA A 1 -4.33 21.59 3.97
CA ALA A 1 -4.87 21.42 5.32
C ALA A 1 -3.69 21.38 6.28
N SER A 2 -3.54 22.34 7.19
CA SER A 2 -2.51 22.34 8.21
C SER A 2 -2.81 21.24 9.22
N ASN A 3 -1.84 20.35 9.45
CA ASN A 3 -1.90 19.42 10.58
C ASN A 3 -1.80 20.25 11.88
N PRO A 4 -2.82 20.28 12.77
CA PRO A 4 -2.79 21.11 13.96
C PRO A 4 -1.77 20.67 15.02
N ASN A 5 -1.12 19.54 14.83
CA ASN A 5 -0.11 18.97 15.74
C ASN A 5 1.33 19.11 15.21
N SER A 6 1.56 19.70 14.04
CA SER A 6 2.90 19.91 13.56
C SER A 6 3.54 21.09 14.28
N SER A 7 4.74 20.88 14.84
CA SER A 7 5.65 21.97 15.18
C SER A 7 6.13 22.58 13.86
N VAL A 8 5.35 23.53 13.33
CA VAL A 8 5.62 24.19 12.05
C VAL A 8 6.95 24.90 12.15
N THR A 9 8.02 24.25 11.68
CA THR A 9 9.27 24.92 11.37
C THR A 9 9.12 25.67 10.04
N GLU A 10 9.98 26.65 9.75
CA GLU A 10 9.99 27.38 8.48
C GLU A 10 10.09 26.42 7.27
N GLU A 11 10.73 25.26 7.47
CA GLU A 11 10.91 24.19 6.47
C GLU A 11 9.59 23.49 6.08
N TYR A 12 8.59 23.48 7.00
CA TYR A 12 7.29 22.82 6.79
C TYR A 12 6.12 23.82 6.95
N SER A 13 6.35 25.06 6.51
CA SER A 13 5.33 26.10 6.55
C SER A 13 4.18 25.83 5.56
N LYS A 14 3.08 26.56 5.74
CA LYS A 14 1.96 26.51 4.79
C LYS A 14 2.43 26.85 3.37
N GLU A 15 3.31 27.84 3.23
CA GLU A 15 3.85 28.29 1.95
C GLU A 15 4.66 27.16 1.25
N PHE A 16 5.43 26.37 2.03
CA PHE A 16 6.12 25.20 1.52
C PHE A 16 5.13 24.19 0.93
N TYR A 17 4.10 23.79 1.68
CA TYR A 17 3.11 22.83 1.21
C TYR A 17 2.26 23.34 0.07
N ASP A 18 1.89 24.62 0.08
CA ASP A 18 1.18 25.25 -1.05
C ASP A 18 2.03 25.18 -2.34
N GLY A 19 3.35 25.38 -2.21
CA GLY A 19 4.29 25.23 -3.31
C GLY A 19 4.40 23.81 -3.85
N GLU A 20 4.38 22.80 -2.96
CA GLU A 20 4.40 21.38 -3.37
C GLU A 20 3.07 20.98 -4.05
N ILE A 21 1.94 21.43 -3.54
CA ILE A 21 0.62 21.22 -4.16
C ILE A 21 0.54 21.91 -5.54
N GLN A 22 1.12 23.11 -5.69
CA GLN A 22 1.16 23.78 -6.97
C GLN A 22 1.91 22.97 -8.05
N LYS A 23 3.01 22.29 -7.70
CA LYS A 23 3.71 21.38 -8.60
C LYS A 23 2.80 20.23 -9.08
N LEU A 24 1.94 19.71 -8.17
CA LEU A 24 0.98 18.67 -8.50
C LEU A 24 -0.10 19.21 -9.46
N TYR A 25 -0.63 20.39 -9.20
CA TYR A 25 -1.59 21.05 -10.10
C TYR A 25 -1.02 21.24 -11.50
N GLU A 26 0.21 21.73 -11.61
CA GLU A 26 0.90 21.86 -12.89
C GLU A 26 1.08 20.51 -13.61
N ALA A 27 1.41 19.45 -12.86
CA ALA A 27 1.60 18.12 -13.44
C ALA A 27 0.29 17.50 -13.93
N THR A 28 -0.82 17.71 -13.21
CA THR A 28 -2.15 17.20 -13.58
C THR A 28 -2.89 18.12 -14.55
N GLY A 29 -2.39 19.34 -14.80
CA GLY A 29 -3.07 20.35 -15.59
C GLY A 29 -4.28 20.95 -14.87
N TRP A 30 -4.32 20.90 -13.55
CA TRP A 30 -5.37 21.54 -12.76
C TRP A 30 -5.11 23.03 -12.60
N ASP A 31 -6.08 23.85 -12.99
CA ASP A 31 -6.07 25.29 -12.74
C ASP A 31 -7.01 25.64 -11.57
N PRO A 32 -6.46 26.01 -10.40
CA PRO A 32 -7.27 26.33 -9.23
C PRO A 32 -8.11 27.61 -9.40
N ALA A 33 -7.73 28.52 -10.31
CA ALA A 33 -8.48 29.76 -10.55
C ALA A 33 -9.78 29.51 -11.32
N THR A 34 -9.74 28.61 -12.29
CA THR A 34 -10.91 28.22 -13.10
C THR A 34 -11.59 26.95 -12.59
N GLN A 35 -10.98 26.26 -11.61
CA GLN A 35 -11.43 24.98 -11.06
C GLN A 35 -11.68 23.93 -12.17
N SER A 36 -10.81 23.87 -13.14
CA SER A 36 -10.92 22.97 -14.30
C SER A 36 -9.57 22.45 -14.75
N TYR A 37 -9.58 21.35 -15.52
CA TYR A 37 -8.37 20.80 -16.13
C TYR A 37 -8.10 21.49 -17.49
N THR A 38 -6.87 21.92 -17.70
CA THR A 38 -6.41 22.53 -18.96
C THR A 38 -6.25 21.49 -20.07
N GLY A 39 -6.12 20.21 -19.72
CA GLY A 39 -5.79 19.13 -20.65
C GLY A 39 -4.28 18.97 -20.91
N GLU A 40 -3.46 19.92 -20.48
CA GLU A 40 -2.01 19.81 -20.56
C GLU A 40 -1.48 19.15 -19.30
N THR A 41 -0.86 17.96 -19.44
CA THR A 41 -0.32 17.19 -18.34
C THR A 41 1.16 16.89 -18.55
N LYS A 42 1.89 16.70 -17.47
CA LYS A 42 3.28 16.24 -17.50
C LYS A 42 3.52 15.20 -16.41
N PRO A 43 4.44 14.24 -16.63
CA PRO A 43 4.73 13.21 -15.62
C PRO A 43 5.23 13.81 -14.32
N VAL A 44 4.75 13.28 -13.19
CA VAL A 44 5.27 13.60 -11.85
C VAL A 44 6.48 12.72 -11.56
N LYS A 45 7.59 13.33 -11.20
CA LYS A 45 8.78 12.62 -10.75
C LYS A 45 8.68 12.38 -9.23
N TRP A 46 8.13 11.23 -8.86
CA TRP A 46 8.00 10.82 -7.47
C TRP A 46 9.33 10.42 -6.84
N VAL A 47 9.50 10.76 -5.55
CA VAL A 47 10.56 10.18 -4.74
C VAL A 47 10.10 8.81 -4.27
N ARG A 48 10.84 7.75 -4.65
CA ARG A 48 10.55 6.38 -4.24
C ARG A 48 11.09 6.16 -2.82
N ILE A 49 10.20 6.03 -1.85
CA ILE A 49 10.54 5.82 -0.43
C ILE A 49 10.55 4.33 -0.08
N HIS A 50 9.54 3.58 -0.52
CA HIS A 50 9.44 2.14 -0.27
C HIS A 50 10.15 1.38 -1.40
N ASN A 51 11.24 0.71 -1.05
CA ASN A 51 12.09 0.03 -2.03
C ASN A 51 11.99 -1.49 -1.88
N LEU A 52 11.29 -2.11 -2.83
CA LEU A 52 11.43 -3.55 -3.10
C LEU A 52 12.45 -3.74 -4.22
N PRO A 53 13.20 -4.87 -4.22
CA PRO A 53 14.02 -5.24 -5.37
C PRO A 53 13.17 -5.35 -6.64
N ASP A 54 13.74 -5.01 -7.79
CA ASP A 54 12.98 -4.97 -9.06
C ASP A 54 12.44 -6.34 -9.49
N PHE A 55 13.05 -7.42 -9.01
CA PHE A 55 12.58 -8.79 -9.22
C PHE A 55 11.49 -9.25 -8.22
N ALA A 56 11.09 -8.41 -7.27
CA ALA A 56 10.04 -8.72 -6.31
C ALA A 56 8.74 -8.02 -6.72
N TYR A 57 7.76 -8.84 -7.12
CA TYR A 57 6.42 -8.35 -7.45
C TYR A 57 5.59 -8.15 -6.19
N PHE A 58 4.93 -7.01 -6.09
CA PHE A 58 3.97 -6.72 -5.04
C PHE A 58 2.70 -6.09 -5.62
N ASN A 59 1.56 -6.62 -5.26
CA ASN A 59 0.26 -6.13 -5.71
C ASN A 59 -0.60 -5.66 -4.54
N HIS A 60 -0.82 -4.35 -4.45
CA HIS A 60 -1.69 -3.75 -3.45
C HIS A 60 -3.13 -4.29 -3.50
N SER A 61 -3.67 -4.54 -4.68
CA SER A 61 -5.04 -5.04 -4.84
C SER A 61 -5.25 -6.37 -4.11
N GLN A 62 -4.29 -7.29 -4.18
CA GLN A 62 -4.37 -8.57 -3.48
C GLN A 62 -4.35 -8.40 -1.95
N HIS A 63 -3.56 -7.47 -1.44
CA HIS A 63 -3.40 -7.26 0.00
C HIS A 63 -4.52 -6.39 0.59
N VAL A 64 -4.86 -5.29 -0.06
CA VAL A 64 -5.83 -4.33 0.46
C VAL A 64 -7.26 -4.69 0.06
N SER A 65 -7.52 -4.88 -1.25
CA SER A 65 -8.90 -5.09 -1.72
C SER A 65 -9.39 -6.51 -1.49
N VAL A 66 -8.54 -7.52 -1.69
CA VAL A 66 -8.93 -8.92 -1.53
C VAL A 66 -8.73 -9.39 -0.09
N ALA A 67 -7.53 -9.23 0.48
CA ALA A 67 -7.22 -9.70 1.82
C ALA A 67 -7.71 -8.76 2.94
N GLY A 68 -8.04 -7.51 2.63
CA GLY A 68 -8.51 -6.51 3.60
C GLY A 68 -7.45 -6.08 4.61
N VAL A 69 -6.16 -6.15 4.24
CA VAL A 69 -5.05 -5.70 5.07
C VAL A 69 -5.07 -4.18 5.14
N ALA A 70 -5.00 -3.62 6.35
CA ALA A 70 -4.97 -2.17 6.54
C ALA A 70 -3.65 -1.56 6.03
N CYS A 71 -3.72 -0.34 5.54
CA CYS A 71 -2.54 0.39 5.02
C CYS A 71 -1.43 0.48 6.07
N GLN A 72 -1.82 0.70 7.33
CA GLN A 72 -0.93 0.88 8.46
C GLN A 72 -0.09 -0.35 8.81
N GLU A 73 -0.56 -1.56 8.47
CA GLU A 73 0.21 -2.80 8.70
C GLU A 73 1.57 -2.79 7.99
N CYS A 74 1.62 -2.16 6.82
CA CYS A 74 2.84 -2.07 6.02
C CYS A 74 3.49 -0.68 6.11
N HIS A 75 2.67 0.37 6.11
CA HIS A 75 3.13 1.74 6.01
C HIS A 75 3.24 2.47 7.35
N GLY A 76 2.77 1.87 8.46
CA GLY A 76 2.67 2.54 9.75
C GLY A 76 1.57 3.61 9.76
N PRO A 77 1.54 4.48 10.76
CA PRO A 77 0.52 5.52 10.93
C PRO A 77 0.75 6.69 9.96
N VAL A 78 0.57 6.45 8.66
CA VAL A 78 0.86 7.42 7.59
C VAL A 78 0.08 8.72 7.73
N GLU A 79 -1.10 8.67 8.33
CA GLU A 79 -1.94 9.81 8.66
C GLU A 79 -1.33 10.76 9.69
N GLU A 80 -0.36 10.29 10.46
CA GLU A 80 0.36 11.05 11.50
C GLU A 80 1.75 11.49 11.05
N MET A 81 2.23 11.00 9.89
CA MET A 81 3.58 11.30 9.39
C MET A 81 3.61 12.68 8.73
N GLU A 82 4.46 13.59 9.21
CA GLU A 82 4.76 14.85 8.53
C GLU A 82 5.50 14.62 7.21
N VAL A 83 6.47 13.70 7.25
CA VAL A 83 7.25 13.26 6.08
C VAL A 83 7.18 11.74 6.02
N MET A 84 6.79 11.21 4.87
CA MET A 84 6.70 9.78 4.64
C MET A 84 8.08 9.12 4.75
N TYR A 85 8.17 8.04 5.52
CA TYR A 85 9.34 7.17 5.57
C TYR A 85 8.94 5.70 5.48
N GLN A 86 9.89 4.82 5.16
CA GLN A 86 9.65 3.39 5.15
C GLN A 86 9.57 2.88 6.59
N TYR A 87 8.37 2.56 7.04
CA TYR A 87 8.06 2.08 8.40
C TYR A 87 8.47 0.62 8.58
N SER A 88 7.90 -0.26 7.76
CA SER A 88 8.20 -1.69 7.81
C SER A 88 9.44 -2.02 6.97
N PRO A 89 10.22 -3.03 7.36
CA PRO A 89 11.47 -3.36 6.66
C PRO A 89 11.26 -3.86 5.23
N LEU A 90 10.08 -4.38 4.91
CA LEU A 90 9.68 -4.93 3.62
C LEU A 90 10.67 -5.97 3.06
N THR A 91 11.36 -6.67 3.96
CA THR A 91 12.26 -7.76 3.61
C THR A 91 11.47 -9.03 3.29
N MET A 92 12.08 -9.96 2.52
CA MET A 92 11.48 -11.26 2.23
C MET A 92 11.04 -11.99 3.52
N GLY A 93 11.87 -11.99 4.57
CA GLY A 93 11.55 -12.62 5.85
C GLY A 93 10.32 -11.99 6.52
N TRP A 94 10.18 -10.67 6.44
CA TRP A 94 9.03 -9.96 6.97
C TRP A 94 7.74 -10.36 6.25
N CYS A 95 7.76 -10.41 4.92
CA CYS A 95 6.61 -10.86 4.12
C CYS A 95 6.24 -12.31 4.43
N ILE A 96 7.23 -13.21 4.51
CA ILE A 96 7.04 -14.63 4.81
C ILE A 96 6.40 -14.82 6.19
N ASN A 97 6.84 -14.08 7.21
CA ASN A 97 6.28 -14.17 8.55
C ASN A 97 4.81 -13.72 8.56
N CYS A 98 4.50 -12.59 7.95
CA CYS A 98 3.12 -12.13 7.80
C CYS A 98 2.24 -13.19 7.11
N HIS A 99 2.70 -13.80 6.01
CA HIS A 99 1.97 -14.85 5.29
C HIS A 99 1.76 -16.14 6.10
N ARG A 100 2.65 -16.43 7.05
CA ARG A 100 2.51 -17.58 7.95
C ARG A 100 1.50 -17.36 9.07
N GLU A 101 1.33 -16.11 9.48
CA GLU A 101 0.53 -15.73 10.65
C GLU A 101 -0.85 -15.19 10.27
N THR A 102 -0.96 -14.58 9.09
CA THR A 102 -2.20 -13.90 8.65
C THR A 102 -3.18 -14.88 8.02
N ASN A 103 -4.36 -14.98 8.59
CA ASN A 103 -5.47 -15.71 8.00
C ASN A 103 -6.04 -14.94 6.79
N VAL A 104 -6.38 -15.69 5.75
CA VAL A 104 -6.98 -15.11 4.54
C VAL A 104 -8.47 -14.90 4.72
N LYS A 105 -8.96 -13.79 4.18
CA LYS A 105 -10.40 -13.52 4.06
C LYS A 105 -10.87 -13.99 2.69
N MET A 106 -11.90 -14.84 2.67
CA MET A 106 -12.41 -15.43 1.42
C MET A 106 -13.83 -15.01 1.09
N ASP A 107 -14.45 -14.22 1.96
CA ASP A 107 -15.86 -13.84 1.88
C ASP A 107 -16.18 -13.13 0.55
N GLY A 108 -17.23 -13.58 -0.10
CA GLY A 108 -17.75 -12.95 -1.31
C GLY A 108 -17.06 -13.36 -2.62
N ASN A 109 -16.16 -14.36 -2.61
CA ASN A 109 -15.58 -14.92 -3.82
C ASN A 109 -15.73 -16.45 -3.87
N PRO A 110 -16.74 -16.98 -4.59
CA PRO A 110 -17.07 -18.43 -4.61
C PRO A 110 -15.91 -19.33 -5.06
N TYR A 111 -14.99 -18.82 -5.87
CA TYR A 111 -13.82 -19.60 -6.29
C TYR A 111 -12.86 -19.83 -5.12
N TYR A 112 -12.57 -18.78 -4.35
CA TYR A 112 -11.69 -18.90 -3.19
C TYR A 112 -12.37 -19.60 -2.02
N GLU A 113 -13.68 -19.42 -1.82
CA GLU A 113 -14.45 -20.13 -0.80
C GLU A 113 -14.35 -21.65 -0.99
N LYS A 114 -14.50 -22.14 -2.23
CA LYS A 114 -14.35 -23.57 -2.54
C LYS A 114 -12.93 -24.08 -2.26
N ILE A 115 -11.91 -23.36 -2.66
CA ILE A 115 -10.51 -23.72 -2.41
C ILE A 115 -10.25 -23.74 -0.90
N HIS A 116 -10.74 -22.74 -0.19
CA HIS A 116 -10.61 -22.65 1.26
C HIS A 116 -11.25 -23.88 1.95
N GLU A 117 -12.46 -24.26 1.57
CA GLU A 117 -13.16 -25.42 2.12
C GLU A 117 -12.35 -26.72 1.93
N GLU A 118 -11.84 -26.97 0.75
CA GLU A 118 -11.06 -28.16 0.45
C GLU A 118 -9.71 -28.20 1.20
N LEU A 119 -9.02 -27.07 1.28
CA LEU A 119 -7.76 -26.98 2.00
C LEU A 119 -7.95 -26.98 3.51
N SER A 120 -9.02 -26.38 4.04
CA SER A 120 -9.36 -26.44 5.47
C SER A 120 -9.59 -27.87 5.91
N LYS A 121 -10.31 -28.68 5.14
CA LYS A 121 -10.47 -30.12 5.38
C LYS A 121 -9.12 -30.84 5.37
N LYS A 122 -8.27 -30.52 4.37
CA LYS A 122 -6.94 -31.14 4.23
C LYS A 122 -6.01 -30.83 5.41
N TYR A 123 -6.01 -29.59 5.89
CA TYR A 123 -5.14 -29.16 6.98
C TYR A 123 -5.76 -29.32 8.38
N GLY A 124 -7.07 -29.59 8.46
CA GLY A 124 -7.78 -29.74 9.74
C GLY A 124 -7.91 -28.42 10.52
N VAL A 125 -8.06 -27.30 9.81
CA VAL A 125 -8.16 -25.95 10.39
C VAL A 125 -9.44 -25.26 9.91
N GLU A 126 -9.97 -24.35 10.72
CA GLU A 126 -11.16 -23.58 10.33
C GLU A 126 -10.80 -22.42 9.37
N GLN A 127 -9.65 -21.82 9.57
CA GLN A 127 -9.15 -20.73 8.72
C GLN A 127 -7.75 -21.06 8.22
N LEU A 128 -7.49 -20.70 6.97
CA LEU A 128 -6.20 -20.89 6.33
C LEU A 128 -5.37 -19.61 6.41
N THR A 129 -4.08 -19.76 6.64
CA THR A 129 -3.12 -18.67 6.46
C THR A 129 -2.81 -18.45 4.99
N ALA A 130 -2.26 -17.28 4.66
CA ALA A 130 -1.78 -16.99 3.30
C ALA A 130 -0.73 -18.02 2.85
N ALA A 131 0.12 -18.52 3.76
CA ALA A 131 1.07 -19.59 3.49
C ALA A 131 0.39 -20.89 3.04
N GLN A 132 -0.66 -21.30 3.72
CA GLN A 132 -1.42 -22.52 3.39
C GLN A 132 -2.18 -22.40 2.05
N MET A 133 -2.48 -21.18 1.64
CA MET A 133 -3.05 -20.85 0.33
C MET A 133 -2.00 -20.71 -0.79
N GLY A 134 -0.75 -21.09 -0.53
CA GLY A 134 0.32 -21.02 -1.51
C GLY A 134 1.04 -19.67 -1.59
N GLY A 135 0.80 -18.77 -0.62
CA GLY A 135 1.43 -17.43 -0.58
C GLY A 135 2.94 -17.44 -0.30
N LEU A 136 3.55 -18.62 -0.10
CA LEU A 136 5.01 -18.78 0.06
C LEU A 136 5.70 -19.39 -1.18
N GLU A 137 4.95 -19.65 -2.26
CA GLU A 137 5.55 -20.12 -3.50
C GLU A 137 6.41 -19.03 -4.12
N CYS A 138 7.66 -19.35 -4.46
CA CYS A 138 8.65 -18.38 -4.96
C CYS A 138 8.12 -17.55 -6.14
N GLY A 139 7.47 -18.20 -7.12
CA GLY A 139 6.90 -17.56 -8.30
C GLY A 139 5.67 -16.67 -8.05
N LYS A 140 5.18 -16.56 -6.80
CA LYS A 140 4.14 -15.59 -6.44
C LYS A 140 4.71 -14.19 -6.19
N CYS A 141 5.98 -14.12 -5.81
CA CYS A 141 6.67 -12.89 -5.46
C CYS A 141 7.86 -12.59 -6.38
N HIS A 142 8.41 -13.60 -7.04
CA HIS A 142 9.59 -13.45 -7.90
C HIS A 142 9.30 -13.88 -9.33
N TYR A 143 9.86 -13.14 -10.30
CA TYR A 143 9.77 -13.41 -11.74
C TYR A 143 11.11 -13.17 -12.44
#